data_b5e04b5c27f83248bd92e0de55cad777
#
_entry.id   b5e04b5c27f83248bd92e0de55cad777
#
_cell.length_a   1.000
_cell.length_b   1.000
_cell.length_c   1.000
_cell.angle_alpha   90.00
_cell.angle_beta   90.00
_cell.angle_gamma   90.00
#
_symmetry.space_group_name_H-M   'P 1'
#
loop_
_entity.id
_entity.type
_entity.pdbx_description
1 polymer ?
#
loop_
_entity_poly.entity_id
_entity_poly.type
_entity_poly.pdbx_seq_one_letter_code
_entity_poly.pdbx_strand_id
1 'polypeptide(L)'
;MSSLHFSITIHAPKARVHQLMLADKTYREWTSAFAEGSSYQGSWDKGAKILFGDGQGSGMSARIAEHRPAEFVSIEMLSEVKDGVPEKEPQWHDVFENYTFTETKGVTTLQVDITDIPDEYADFMTDSWRKALDMLKAICERT
;
A
#
# COMPACT_ATOMS: atom_id res chain seq x y z
N MET A 1 -2.88 8.02 -18.57
CA MET A 1 -2.33 7.26 -17.45
C MET A 1 -1.44 8.16 -16.62
N SER A 2 -1.59 8.12 -15.32
CA SER A 2 -0.84 9.01 -14.40
C SER A 2 -0.01 8.19 -13.43
N SER A 3 1.18 8.69 -13.12
CA SER A 3 1.99 8.17 -12.01
C SER A 3 1.89 9.13 -10.84
N LEU A 4 1.79 8.57 -9.63
CA LEU A 4 1.67 9.36 -8.41
C LEU A 4 2.87 9.10 -7.50
N HIS A 5 3.35 10.16 -6.85
CA HIS A 5 4.49 10.09 -5.95
C HIS A 5 4.18 10.83 -4.67
N PHE A 6 4.42 10.17 -3.53
CA PHE A 6 4.19 10.74 -2.22
C PHE A 6 5.43 10.53 -1.36
N SER A 7 5.64 11.44 -0.42
CA SER A 7 6.73 11.30 0.55
C SER A 7 6.24 11.86 1.88
N ILE A 8 6.57 11.18 2.97
CA ILE A 8 6.22 11.63 4.31
C ILE A 8 7.37 11.32 5.27
N THR A 9 7.60 12.25 6.21
CA THR A 9 8.57 12.08 7.27
C THR A 9 7.87 11.58 8.51
N ILE A 10 8.35 10.46 9.06
CA ILE A 10 7.78 9.80 10.24
C ILE A 10 8.84 9.71 11.33
N HIS A 11 8.54 10.22 12.51
CA HIS A 11 9.47 10.22 13.64
C HIS A 11 9.45 8.87 14.35
N ALA A 12 9.93 7.85 13.64
CA ALA A 12 10.07 6.48 14.11
C ALA A 12 11.10 5.76 13.25
N PRO A 13 11.77 4.71 13.79
CA PRO A 13 12.71 3.93 13.00
C PRO A 13 12.04 3.21 11.84
N LYS A 14 12.76 2.99 10.75
CA LYS A 14 12.21 2.35 9.56
C LYS A 14 11.66 0.94 9.83
N ALA A 15 12.27 0.20 10.76
CA ALA A 15 11.77 -1.12 11.12
C ALA A 15 10.35 -1.05 11.71
N ARG A 16 10.09 -0.04 12.54
CA ARG A 16 8.77 0.17 13.12
C ARG A 16 7.76 0.60 12.06
N VAL A 17 8.15 1.53 11.19
CA VAL A 17 7.28 2.01 10.10
C VAL A 17 6.89 0.84 9.19
N HIS A 18 7.88 0.05 8.79
CA HIS A 18 7.65 -1.14 7.95
C HIS A 18 6.70 -2.12 8.64
N GLN A 19 6.96 -2.44 9.90
CA GLN A 19 6.12 -3.37 10.67
C GLN A 19 4.67 -2.90 10.75
N LEU A 20 4.45 -1.64 11.11
CA LEU A 20 3.10 -1.11 11.31
C LEU A 20 2.37 -0.87 10.00
N MET A 21 3.10 -0.58 8.94
CA MET A 21 2.49 -0.42 7.61
C MET A 21 1.89 -1.73 7.09
N LEU A 22 2.53 -2.86 7.35
CA LEU A 22 2.14 -4.16 6.80
C LEU A 22 1.40 -5.07 7.77
N ALA A 23 1.46 -4.83 9.08
CA ALA A 23 0.75 -5.66 10.05
C ALA A 23 -0.77 -5.54 9.84
N ASP A 24 -1.48 -6.66 9.93
CA ASP A 24 -2.92 -6.72 9.63
C ASP A 24 -3.73 -5.66 10.37
N LYS A 25 -3.54 -5.55 11.67
CA LYS A 25 -4.33 -4.62 12.49
C LYS A 25 -4.10 -3.16 12.09
N THR A 26 -2.85 -2.74 11.99
CA THR A 26 -2.52 -1.35 11.67
C THR A 26 -2.73 -1.03 10.21
N TYR A 27 -2.56 -2.01 9.32
CA TYR A 27 -2.92 -1.87 7.90
C TYR A 27 -4.39 -1.47 7.76
N ARG A 28 -5.29 -2.14 8.49
CA ARG A 28 -6.72 -1.82 8.46
C ARG A 28 -7.00 -0.40 8.96
N GLU A 29 -6.21 0.07 9.94
CA GLU A 29 -6.37 1.41 10.47
C GLU A 29 -6.01 2.49 9.43
N TRP A 30 -4.80 2.45 8.87
CA TRP A 30 -4.37 3.53 7.99
C TRP A 30 -5.02 3.44 6.59
N THR A 31 -5.37 2.25 6.13
CA THR A 31 -6.04 2.09 4.84
C THR A 31 -7.54 2.39 4.89
N SER A 32 -8.11 2.59 6.06
CA SER A 32 -9.49 3.04 6.19
C SER A 32 -9.74 4.38 5.48
N ALA A 33 -8.67 5.13 5.19
CA ALA A 33 -8.73 6.34 4.37
C ALA A 33 -9.21 6.06 2.95
N PHE A 34 -8.99 4.84 2.44
CA PHE A 34 -9.47 4.43 1.11
C PHE A 34 -10.89 3.87 1.17
N ALA A 35 -11.15 3.02 2.15
CA ALA A 35 -12.46 2.41 2.36
C ALA A 35 -12.55 1.87 3.78
N GLU A 36 -13.70 2.04 4.42
CA GLU A 36 -14.00 1.41 5.70
C GLU A 36 -13.83 -0.07 5.58
N GLY A 37 -13.35 -0.87 6.22
CA GLY A 37 -13.23 -2.31 6.02
C GLY A 37 -12.08 -2.72 5.13
N SER A 38 -11.22 -1.78 4.73
CA SER A 38 -10.03 -2.11 3.94
C SER A 38 -9.14 -3.09 4.69
N SER A 39 -8.70 -4.15 4.00
CA SER A 39 -7.90 -5.22 4.56
C SER A 39 -7.16 -5.96 3.46
N TYR A 40 -6.30 -6.91 3.84
CA TYR A 40 -5.67 -7.78 2.86
C TYR A 40 -5.79 -9.25 3.28
N GLN A 41 -5.66 -10.15 2.29
CA GLN A 41 -5.56 -11.58 2.50
C GLN A 41 -4.39 -12.09 1.68
N GLY A 42 -3.53 -12.89 2.29
CA GLY A 42 -2.35 -13.41 1.63
C GLY A 42 -1.09 -13.10 2.40
N SER A 43 0.04 -13.11 1.71
CA SER A 43 1.35 -12.93 2.31
C SER A 43 2.10 -11.77 1.66
N TRP A 44 2.97 -11.12 2.45
CA TRP A 44 3.88 -10.10 1.94
C TRP A 44 5.21 -10.67 1.45
N ASP A 45 5.36 -12.00 1.48
CA ASP A 45 6.59 -12.63 1.00
C ASP A 45 6.77 -12.43 -0.51
N LYS A 46 8.01 -12.25 -0.94
CA LYS A 46 8.32 -12.09 -2.35
C LYS A 46 7.74 -13.24 -3.18
N GLY A 47 7.04 -12.90 -4.25
CA GLY A 47 6.38 -13.87 -5.12
C GLY A 47 4.99 -14.30 -4.69
N ALA A 48 4.57 -13.95 -3.48
CA ALA A 48 3.26 -14.34 -2.97
C ALA A 48 2.15 -13.53 -3.60
N LYS A 49 0.98 -14.15 -3.72
CA LYS A 49 -0.25 -13.44 -4.11
C LYS A 49 -0.87 -12.81 -2.89
N ILE A 50 -1.48 -11.65 -3.09
CA ILE A 50 -2.15 -10.92 -2.03
C ILE A 50 -3.40 -10.26 -2.62
N LEU A 51 -4.48 -10.24 -1.84
CA LEU A 51 -5.73 -9.59 -2.23
C LEU A 51 -5.97 -8.41 -1.30
N PHE A 52 -6.19 -7.24 -1.87
CA PHE A 52 -6.58 -6.04 -1.12
C PHE A 52 -8.08 -5.83 -1.34
N GLY A 53 -8.83 -5.68 -0.26
CA GLY A 53 -10.27 -5.58 -0.37
C GLY A 53 -10.90 -4.59 0.57
N ASP A 54 -12.18 -4.27 0.30
CA ASP A 54 -12.98 -3.34 1.10
C ASP A 54 -13.87 -4.05 2.12
N GLY A 55 -13.73 -5.37 2.25
CA GLY A 55 -14.58 -6.16 3.14
C GLY A 55 -15.94 -6.49 2.57
N GLN A 56 -16.24 -6.07 1.35
CA GLN A 56 -17.54 -6.26 0.71
C GLN A 56 -17.44 -6.95 -0.66
N GLY A 57 -16.30 -7.58 -0.94
CA GLY A 57 -16.11 -8.33 -2.17
C GLY A 57 -15.44 -7.55 -3.29
N SER A 58 -15.16 -6.27 -3.09
CA SER A 58 -14.45 -5.45 -4.08
C SER A 58 -13.03 -5.18 -3.64
N GLY A 59 -12.11 -5.11 -4.58
CA GLY A 59 -10.72 -4.83 -4.30
C GLY A 59 -9.81 -5.09 -5.48
N MET A 60 -8.56 -5.47 -5.17
CA MET A 60 -7.53 -5.71 -6.18
C MET A 60 -6.73 -6.94 -5.84
N SER A 61 -6.38 -7.72 -6.86
CA SER A 61 -5.42 -8.80 -6.72
C SER A 61 -4.04 -8.30 -7.12
N ALA A 62 -3.02 -8.80 -6.44
CA ALA A 62 -1.66 -8.36 -6.65
C ALA A 62 -0.67 -9.47 -6.34
N ARG A 63 0.60 -9.22 -6.70
CA ARG A 63 1.71 -10.11 -6.39
C ARG A 63 2.82 -9.27 -5.78
N ILE A 64 3.49 -9.80 -4.78
CA ILE A 64 4.62 -9.11 -4.19
C ILE A 64 5.84 -9.34 -5.09
N ALA A 65 6.20 -8.30 -5.85
CA ALA A 65 7.31 -8.38 -6.79
C ALA A 65 8.67 -8.34 -6.08
N GLU A 66 8.76 -7.60 -4.97
CA GLU A 66 9.98 -7.51 -4.16
C GLU A 66 9.61 -7.18 -2.73
N HIS A 67 10.36 -7.72 -1.76
CA HIS A 67 10.20 -7.36 -0.36
C HIS A 67 11.55 -7.44 0.35
N ARG A 68 12.13 -6.28 0.62
CA ARG A 68 13.33 -6.14 1.44
C ARG A 68 12.90 -5.45 2.74
N PRO A 69 12.86 -6.18 3.87
CA PRO A 69 12.30 -5.65 5.12
C PRO A 69 12.93 -4.32 5.53
N ALA A 70 12.06 -3.37 5.86
CA ALA A 70 12.43 -2.02 6.28
C ALA A 70 13.20 -1.21 5.23
N GLU A 71 13.23 -1.65 3.97
CA GLU A 71 13.91 -0.95 2.90
C GLU A 71 13.02 -0.72 1.69
N PHE A 72 12.41 -1.78 1.15
CA PHE A 72 11.66 -1.65 -0.09
C PHE A 72 10.59 -2.73 -0.21
N VAL A 73 9.38 -2.33 -0.61
CA VAL A 73 8.29 -3.26 -0.95
C VAL A 73 7.75 -2.85 -2.32
N SER A 74 7.68 -3.81 -3.24
CA SER A 74 7.10 -3.58 -4.57
C SER A 74 5.90 -4.50 -4.75
N ILE A 75 4.76 -3.90 -5.05
CA ILE A 75 3.50 -4.60 -5.25
C ILE A 75 3.10 -4.44 -6.71
N GLU A 76 3.00 -5.56 -7.42
CA GLU A 76 2.52 -5.56 -8.80
C GLU A 76 1.02 -5.77 -8.79
N MET A 77 0.27 -4.78 -9.26
CA MET A 77 -1.19 -4.87 -9.35
C MET A 77 -1.59 -5.66 -10.58
N LEU A 78 -2.48 -6.64 -10.41
CA LEU A 78 -2.85 -7.56 -11.48
C LEU A 78 -4.25 -7.34 -12.03
N SER A 79 -5.27 -7.29 -11.16
CA SER A 79 -6.65 -7.18 -11.61
C SER A 79 -7.58 -6.66 -10.52
N GLU A 80 -8.80 -6.30 -10.93
CA GLU A 80 -9.87 -6.05 -9.98
C GLU A 80 -10.37 -7.36 -9.40
N VAL A 81 -10.92 -7.27 -8.19
CA VAL A 81 -11.64 -8.36 -7.53
C VAL A 81 -13.10 -7.93 -7.43
N LYS A 82 -14.01 -8.79 -7.89
CA LYS A 82 -15.45 -8.56 -7.82
C LYS A 82 -16.11 -9.75 -7.14
N ASP A 83 -16.98 -9.47 -6.17
CA ASP A 83 -17.67 -10.50 -5.38
C ASP A 83 -16.70 -11.52 -4.77
N GLY A 84 -15.54 -11.03 -4.33
CA GLY A 84 -14.51 -11.86 -3.71
C GLY A 84 -13.70 -12.70 -4.70
N VAL A 85 -13.90 -12.55 -6.00
CA VAL A 85 -13.24 -13.36 -7.03
C VAL A 85 -12.35 -12.49 -7.90
N PRO A 86 -11.03 -12.77 -7.95
CA PRO A 86 -10.13 -12.07 -8.87
C PRO A 86 -10.33 -12.56 -10.30
N GLU A 87 -10.01 -11.69 -11.27
CA GLU A 87 -10.00 -12.10 -12.67
C GLU A 87 -8.93 -13.17 -12.89
N LYS A 88 -9.20 -14.12 -13.80
CA LYS A 88 -8.28 -15.22 -14.08
C LYS A 88 -6.99 -14.74 -14.74
N GLU A 89 -7.10 -13.77 -15.65
CA GLU A 89 -5.98 -13.19 -16.37
C GLU A 89 -5.68 -11.81 -15.83
N PRO A 90 -4.40 -11.38 -15.77
CA PRO A 90 -4.09 -10.02 -15.38
C PRO A 90 -4.74 -9.00 -16.31
N GLN A 91 -5.44 -8.03 -15.73
CA GLN A 91 -6.05 -6.92 -16.48
C GLN A 91 -5.04 -5.82 -16.71
N TRP A 92 -4.06 -5.69 -15.82
CA TRP A 92 -3.07 -4.63 -15.86
C TRP A 92 -1.68 -5.20 -16.04
N HIS A 93 -0.83 -4.42 -16.73
CA HIS A 93 0.56 -4.75 -16.96
C HIS A 93 1.42 -3.57 -16.52
N ASP A 94 2.51 -3.86 -15.82
CA ASP A 94 3.48 -2.85 -15.37
C ASP A 94 2.86 -1.77 -14.46
N VAL A 95 1.85 -2.14 -13.68
CA VAL A 95 1.26 -1.27 -12.66
C VAL A 95 1.80 -1.68 -11.31
N PHE A 96 2.57 -0.79 -10.69
CA PHE A 96 3.26 -1.07 -9.43
C PHE A 96 2.91 -0.03 -8.38
N GLU A 97 2.88 -0.48 -7.13
CA GLU A 97 2.82 0.37 -5.95
C GLU A 97 4.05 0.03 -5.12
N ASN A 98 4.97 0.99 -5.01
CA ASN A 98 6.26 0.77 -4.38
C ASN A 98 6.42 1.61 -3.14
N TYR A 99 6.93 1.02 -2.07
CA TYR A 99 7.23 1.71 -0.81
C TYR A 99 8.74 1.66 -0.56
N THR A 100 9.36 2.82 -0.39
CA THR A 100 10.78 2.93 -0.09
C THR A 100 10.95 3.58 1.27
N PHE A 101 11.72 2.93 2.16
CA PHE A 101 11.96 3.37 3.53
C PHE A 101 13.42 3.77 3.67
N THR A 102 13.67 5.03 4.03
CA THR A 102 15.02 5.49 4.36
C THR A 102 15.00 6.12 5.74
N GLU A 103 16.05 5.88 6.52
CA GLU A 103 16.13 6.37 7.90
C GLU A 103 17.39 7.17 8.13
N THR A 104 17.26 8.28 8.85
CA THR A 104 18.38 9.06 9.34
C THR A 104 18.08 9.44 10.78
N LYS A 105 18.94 9.01 11.71
CA LYS A 105 18.85 9.35 13.14
C LYS A 105 17.46 9.07 13.74
N GLY A 106 16.91 7.90 13.45
CA GLY A 106 15.63 7.47 14.01
C GLY A 106 14.41 8.09 13.35
N VAL A 107 14.59 8.82 12.26
CA VAL A 107 13.50 9.45 11.50
C VAL A 107 13.45 8.82 10.11
N THR A 108 12.29 8.31 9.74
CA THR A 108 12.09 7.61 8.46
C THR A 108 11.45 8.55 7.45
N THR A 109 11.96 8.53 6.23
CA THR A 109 11.26 9.07 5.06
C THR A 109 10.65 7.89 4.33
N LEU A 110 9.33 7.86 4.22
CA LEU A 110 8.59 6.87 3.46
C LEU A 110 8.20 7.49 2.14
N GLN A 111 8.62 6.85 1.05
CA GLN A 111 8.25 7.27 -0.30
C GLN A 111 7.32 6.22 -0.90
N VAL A 112 6.21 6.68 -1.48
CA VAL A 112 5.24 5.82 -2.16
C VAL A 112 5.18 6.25 -3.62
N ASP A 113 5.43 5.31 -4.52
CA ASP A 113 5.38 5.55 -5.96
C ASP A 113 4.36 4.60 -6.57
N ILE A 114 3.40 5.14 -7.31
CA ILE A 114 2.34 4.38 -7.96
C ILE A 114 2.40 4.69 -9.45
N THR A 115 2.53 3.64 -10.27
CA THR A 115 2.69 3.81 -11.72
C THR A 115 1.41 3.51 -12.47
N ASP A 116 1.18 4.27 -13.54
CA ASP A 116 0.18 4.01 -14.58
C ASP A 116 -1.25 3.77 -14.11
N ILE A 117 -1.74 4.61 -13.19
CA ILE A 117 -3.16 4.57 -12.84
C ILE A 117 -3.98 5.37 -13.87
N PRO A 118 -5.25 4.99 -14.14
CA PRO A 118 -6.12 5.79 -14.99
C PRO A 118 -6.30 7.20 -14.43
N ASP A 119 -6.29 8.20 -15.32
CA ASP A 119 -6.38 9.62 -14.94
C ASP A 119 -7.65 9.89 -14.12
N GLU A 120 -8.74 9.18 -14.42
CA GLU A 120 -10.02 9.36 -13.72
C GLU A 120 -9.96 9.03 -12.22
N TYR A 121 -8.98 8.21 -11.81
CA TYR A 121 -8.79 7.84 -10.40
C TYR A 121 -7.72 8.66 -9.70
N ALA A 122 -6.96 9.49 -10.44
CA ALA A 122 -5.79 10.19 -9.90
C ALA A 122 -6.14 11.10 -8.72
N ASP A 123 -7.21 11.87 -8.80
CA ASP A 123 -7.61 12.78 -7.72
C ASP A 123 -8.04 12.02 -6.47
N PHE A 124 -8.84 10.99 -6.63
CA PHE A 124 -9.28 10.15 -5.51
C PHE A 124 -8.08 9.50 -4.82
N MET A 125 -7.15 8.94 -5.60
CA MET A 125 -5.96 8.28 -5.07
C MET A 125 -5.04 9.27 -4.37
N THR A 126 -4.87 10.47 -4.93
CA THR A 126 -4.05 11.51 -4.32
C THR A 126 -4.59 11.90 -2.94
N ASP A 127 -5.88 12.18 -2.85
CA ASP A 127 -6.50 12.59 -1.59
C ASP A 127 -6.47 11.46 -0.57
N SER A 128 -6.79 10.26 -1.01
CA SER A 128 -6.81 9.08 -0.12
C SER A 128 -5.41 8.73 0.41
N TRP A 129 -4.39 8.77 -0.45
CA TRP A 129 -3.02 8.49 -0.02
C TRP A 129 -2.48 9.53 0.96
N ARG A 130 -2.77 10.80 0.73
CA ARG A 130 -2.35 11.84 1.67
C ARG A 130 -2.94 11.61 3.05
N LYS A 131 -4.23 11.32 3.10
CA LYS A 131 -4.93 11.02 4.36
C LYS A 131 -4.39 9.74 4.99
N ALA A 132 -4.19 8.69 4.19
CA ALA A 132 -3.67 7.41 4.67
C ALA A 132 -2.27 7.55 5.27
N LEU A 133 -1.39 8.32 4.61
CA LEU A 133 -0.04 8.54 5.11
C LEU A 133 -0.03 9.35 6.40
N ASP A 134 -0.91 10.33 6.55
CA ASP A 134 -1.06 11.06 7.81
C ASP A 134 -1.51 10.14 8.93
N MET A 135 -2.43 9.21 8.65
CA MET A 135 -2.88 8.22 9.63
C MET A 135 -1.74 7.27 10.00
N LEU A 136 -0.99 6.79 9.02
CA LEU A 136 0.16 5.91 9.27
C LEU A 136 1.22 6.61 10.13
N LYS A 137 1.50 7.87 9.84
CA LYS A 137 2.43 8.68 10.63
C LYS A 137 1.98 8.73 12.09
N ALA A 138 0.70 9.02 12.32
CA ALA A 138 0.16 9.08 13.68
C ALA A 138 0.28 7.73 14.41
N ILE A 139 0.02 6.63 13.69
CA ILE A 139 0.16 5.27 14.24
C ILE A 139 1.60 4.99 14.64
N CYS A 140 2.56 5.32 13.78
CA CYS A 140 3.96 5.03 14.02
C CYS A 140 4.57 5.88 15.13
N GLU A 141 4.07 7.10 15.32
CA GLU A 141 4.59 8.04 16.31
C GLU A 141 3.92 7.94 17.67
N ARG A 142 2.83 7.20 17.79
CA ARG A 142 2.19 7.02 19.08
C ARG A 142 2.99 6.04 19.94
N THR A 143 3.00 6.28 21.23
CA THR A 143 3.74 5.46 22.21
C THR A 143 2.84 4.46 22.91
#